data_c8c31474136aa1b1ecbc89691b6fbc13
#
_entry.id   c8c31474136aa1b1ecbc89691b6fbc13
#
_cell.length_a   1.000
_cell.length_b   1.000
_cell.length_c   1.000
_cell.angle_alpha   90.00
_cell.angle_beta   90.00
_cell.angle_gamma   90.00
#
_symmetry.space_group_name_H-M   'P 1'
#
loop_
_entity.id
_entity.type
_entity.pdbx_description
1 polymer ?
#
loop_
_entity_poly.entity_id
_entity_poly.type
_entity_poly.pdbx_seq_one_letter_code
_entity_poly.pdbx_strand_id
1 'polypeptide(L)'
;AYIGVDYTLTFTVDAPFGVKGTPVVTLNGEEYAPTLKDSVYSVTFPTAKITGTELVVSVSGADNEGEQFNNTVKIPVKDEPVFGTVTPAINAQTGDEKRPEISAEVANAGEEPTVTMTVNGTEVKATYANGKVSYKPAADMADGRTTVTVTVTRKDGNSSTKTWSFTIGTAQYQRYFGQLHGHTQYSDGAGSLTDALNYIKSIPESSNVQFVAFTDHSNYFDSKNNPNDKQALYDTTLVKDSDSSHSWKTYKDTIAEFNKNNSGIVAIGGFEMTWSGGPGHINTFNTPGVVSRNNTELNNKTEDAGMKAYYALLSQQEGANTMSQFNHPGKTFGNFSDFAYWDAVIDTRMFLVEVGNGEGQIGQGGYYPSYEQYILALDQGW
;
A
#
# COMPACT_ATOMS: atom_id res chain seq x y z
N ALA A 1 13.17 -14.91 9.18
CA ALA A 1 14.50 -14.47 9.61
C ALA A 1 15.55 -14.89 8.56
N TYR A 2 16.73 -14.27 8.59
CA TYR A 2 17.85 -14.60 7.68
C TYR A 2 19.14 -14.75 8.47
N ILE A 3 19.95 -15.75 8.13
CA ILE A 3 21.29 -15.87 8.69
C ILE A 3 22.12 -14.64 8.28
N GLY A 4 22.91 -14.12 9.21
CA GLY A 4 23.76 -12.96 8.97
C GLY A 4 23.08 -11.59 9.13
N VAL A 5 21.82 -11.55 9.56
CA VAL A 5 21.05 -10.31 9.79
C VAL A 5 20.33 -10.39 11.13
N ASP A 6 20.32 -9.28 11.89
CA ASP A 6 19.51 -9.17 13.10
C ASP A 6 18.02 -9.32 12.76
N TYR A 7 17.27 -9.98 13.61
CA TYR A 7 15.84 -10.16 13.42
C TYR A 7 15.05 -9.43 14.51
N THR A 8 14.17 -8.51 14.11
CA THR A 8 13.27 -7.81 15.03
C THR A 8 11.88 -8.43 14.97
N LEU A 9 11.42 -8.97 16.11
CA LEU A 9 10.05 -9.40 16.33
C LEU A 9 9.24 -8.22 16.89
N THR A 10 8.08 -7.97 16.31
CA THR A 10 7.07 -7.07 16.86
C THR A 10 5.81 -7.82 17.18
N PHE A 11 5.13 -7.47 18.29
CA PHE A 11 3.89 -8.09 18.70
C PHE A 11 3.04 -7.16 19.56
N THR A 12 1.75 -7.42 19.62
CA THR A 12 0.82 -6.78 20.54
C THR A 12 0.30 -7.82 21.51
N VAL A 13 -0.12 -7.40 22.68
CA VAL A 13 -0.80 -8.24 23.66
C VAL A 13 -2.21 -7.70 23.86
N ASP A 14 -3.20 -8.50 23.53
CA ASP A 14 -4.59 -8.20 23.85
C ASP A 14 -4.86 -8.63 25.31
N ALA A 15 -4.88 -7.66 26.20
CA ALA A 15 -5.10 -7.83 27.62
C ALA A 15 -6.11 -6.78 28.09
N PRO A 16 -7.41 -7.12 28.21
CA PRO A 16 -8.48 -6.17 28.54
C PRO A 16 -8.23 -5.37 29.82
N PHE A 17 -7.50 -5.94 30.76
CA PHE A 17 -7.14 -5.30 32.04
C PHE A 17 -5.72 -4.73 32.06
N GLY A 18 -5.06 -4.69 30.88
CA GLY A 18 -3.68 -4.27 30.73
C GLY A 18 -2.66 -5.34 31.13
N VAL A 19 -1.46 -5.25 30.55
CA VAL A 19 -0.37 -6.21 30.81
C VAL A 19 0.31 -5.88 32.13
N LYS A 20 0.51 -6.90 32.99
CA LYS A 20 1.23 -6.79 34.26
C LYS A 20 2.73 -6.82 34.00
N GLY A 21 3.37 -5.68 34.13
CA GLY A 21 4.82 -5.55 33.89
C GLY A 21 5.18 -5.63 32.39
N THR A 22 6.31 -6.23 32.10
CA THR A 22 6.81 -6.43 30.72
C THR A 22 6.70 -7.92 30.39
N PRO A 23 6.16 -8.29 29.22
CA PRO A 23 6.18 -9.68 28.77
C PRO A 23 7.58 -10.23 28.67
N VAL A 24 7.74 -11.53 28.94
CA VAL A 24 9.00 -12.24 28.73
C VAL A 24 9.00 -12.83 27.33
N VAL A 25 10.03 -12.50 26.56
CA VAL A 25 10.27 -13.09 25.24
C VAL A 25 11.44 -14.06 25.34
N THR A 26 11.27 -15.30 24.90
CA THR A 26 12.37 -16.26 24.83
C THR A 26 12.68 -16.65 23.40
N LEU A 27 13.95 -16.73 23.04
CA LEU A 27 14.43 -17.34 21.80
C LEU A 27 15.24 -18.58 22.15
N ASN A 28 14.79 -19.76 21.76
CA ASN A 28 15.44 -21.03 22.06
C ASN A 28 15.77 -21.21 23.56
N GLY A 29 14.91 -20.69 24.44
CA GLY A 29 15.06 -20.75 25.90
C GLY A 29 15.90 -19.63 26.54
N GLU A 30 16.48 -18.73 25.78
CA GLU A 30 17.18 -17.52 26.28
C GLU A 30 16.21 -16.34 26.32
N GLU A 31 16.20 -15.61 27.43
CA GLU A 31 15.27 -14.50 27.67
C GLU A 31 15.77 -13.18 27.07
N TYR A 32 14.85 -12.41 26.51
CA TYR A 32 15.02 -11.08 25.95
C TYR A 32 13.95 -10.15 26.47
N ALA A 33 14.34 -8.92 26.83
CA ALA A 33 13.39 -7.89 27.27
C ALA A 33 12.90 -7.08 26.05
N PRO A 34 11.61 -7.11 25.73
CA PRO A 34 11.04 -6.27 24.68
C PRO A 34 10.92 -4.81 25.15
N THR A 35 10.95 -3.89 24.22
CA THR A 35 10.62 -2.48 24.42
C THR A 35 9.20 -2.22 23.98
N LEU A 36 8.46 -1.37 24.71
CA LEU A 36 7.10 -0.97 24.37
C LEU A 36 7.09 0.45 23.79
N LYS A 37 6.50 0.60 22.62
CA LYS A 37 6.23 1.90 22.00
C LYS A 37 4.88 1.83 21.28
N ASP A 38 4.03 2.82 21.51
CA ASP A 38 2.72 2.96 20.84
C ASP A 38 1.89 1.65 20.86
N SER A 39 1.84 0.98 22.05
CA SER A 39 1.16 -0.30 22.28
C SER A 39 1.76 -1.51 21.52
N VAL A 40 2.90 -1.36 20.87
CA VAL A 40 3.62 -2.44 20.19
C VAL A 40 4.89 -2.77 20.94
N TYR A 41 5.04 -4.03 21.32
CA TYR A 41 6.29 -4.56 21.84
C TYR A 41 7.24 -4.90 20.70
N SER A 42 8.52 -4.63 20.88
CA SER A 42 9.56 -5.02 19.93
C SER A 42 10.79 -5.56 20.62
N VAL A 43 11.37 -6.61 20.05
CA VAL A 43 12.62 -7.22 20.52
C VAL A 43 13.50 -7.57 19.31
N THR A 44 14.80 -7.23 19.38
CA THR A 44 15.76 -7.56 18.33
C THR A 44 16.66 -8.68 18.79
N PHE A 45 16.69 -9.77 18.03
CA PHE A 45 17.61 -10.88 18.22
C PHE A 45 18.86 -10.63 17.38
N PRO A 46 20.04 -10.64 17.98
CA PRO A 46 21.29 -10.35 17.26
C PRO A 46 21.61 -11.47 16.27
N THR A 47 22.31 -11.11 15.21
CA THR A 47 22.75 -12.00 14.12
C THR A 47 23.30 -13.34 14.60
N ALA A 48 24.12 -13.34 15.68
CA ALA A 48 24.71 -14.55 16.24
C ALA A 48 23.69 -15.58 16.77
N LYS A 49 22.45 -15.16 17.01
CA LYS A 49 21.35 -16.03 17.48
C LYS A 49 20.47 -16.54 16.35
N ILE A 50 20.65 -16.02 15.14
CA ILE A 50 19.87 -16.42 13.97
C ILE A 50 20.59 -17.59 13.30
N THR A 51 20.25 -18.80 13.70
CA THR A 51 20.92 -20.04 13.24
C THR A 51 19.91 -21.15 12.97
N GLY A 52 20.32 -22.18 12.24
CA GLY A 52 19.45 -23.30 11.90
C GLY A 52 18.45 -22.98 10.81
N THR A 53 17.35 -23.70 10.77
CA THR A 53 16.28 -23.55 9.77
C THR A 53 15.00 -22.92 10.33
N GLU A 54 14.93 -22.76 11.65
CA GLU A 54 13.74 -22.24 12.34
C GLU A 54 14.16 -21.61 13.68
N LEU A 55 13.61 -20.46 14.02
CA LEU A 55 13.65 -19.86 15.36
C LEU A 55 12.36 -20.23 16.09
N VAL A 56 12.48 -20.67 17.33
CA VAL A 56 11.33 -20.89 18.21
C VAL A 56 11.29 -19.75 19.22
N VAL A 57 10.29 -18.87 19.08
CA VAL A 57 10.14 -17.71 19.95
C VAL A 57 8.86 -17.88 20.78
N SER A 58 8.95 -17.74 22.09
CA SER A 58 7.80 -17.73 22.99
C SER A 58 7.65 -16.35 23.63
N VAL A 59 6.41 -15.90 23.77
CA VAL A 59 6.04 -14.69 24.50
C VAL A 59 5.11 -15.07 25.61
N SER A 60 5.44 -14.72 26.85
CA SER A 60 4.66 -15.06 28.04
C SER A 60 4.53 -13.90 29.02
N GLY A 61 3.50 -13.92 29.83
CA GLY A 61 3.25 -12.90 30.85
C GLY A 61 1.90 -13.10 31.51
N ALA A 62 1.45 -12.09 32.23
CA ALA A 62 0.12 -12.05 32.85
C ALA A 62 -0.52 -10.69 32.61
N ASP A 63 -1.84 -10.61 32.68
CA ASP A 63 -2.55 -9.35 32.83
C ASP A 63 -2.61 -8.89 34.30
N ASN A 64 -3.20 -7.73 34.55
CA ASN A 64 -3.32 -7.16 35.91
C ASN A 64 -4.29 -7.92 36.80
N GLU A 65 -5.17 -8.77 36.26
CA GLU A 65 -6.05 -9.67 36.99
C GLU A 65 -5.37 -11.03 37.30
N GLY A 66 -4.20 -11.29 36.72
CA GLY A 66 -3.41 -12.50 36.94
C GLY A 66 -3.64 -13.60 35.91
N GLU A 67 -4.43 -13.35 34.88
CA GLU A 67 -4.58 -14.28 33.75
C GLU A 67 -3.28 -14.41 32.99
N GLN A 68 -2.82 -15.64 32.79
CA GLN A 68 -1.56 -15.95 32.15
C GLN A 68 -1.75 -16.05 30.63
N PHE A 69 -0.83 -15.47 29.87
CA PHE A 69 -0.72 -15.72 28.44
C PHE A 69 0.63 -16.34 28.08
N ASN A 70 0.61 -17.23 27.12
CA ASN A 70 1.80 -17.83 26.53
C ASN A 70 1.51 -18.18 25.08
N ASN A 71 2.32 -17.65 24.17
CA ASN A 71 2.25 -17.97 22.76
C ASN A 71 3.63 -18.31 22.22
N THR A 72 3.71 -19.31 21.36
CA THR A 72 4.95 -19.73 20.72
C THR A 72 4.79 -19.68 19.21
N VAL A 73 5.72 -19.00 18.56
CA VAL A 73 5.78 -18.88 17.10
C VAL A 73 7.06 -19.52 16.58
N LYS A 74 6.97 -20.19 15.45
CA LYS A 74 8.06 -20.75 14.70
C LYS A 74 8.32 -19.86 13.48
N ILE A 75 9.54 -19.32 13.38
CA ILE A 75 9.94 -18.37 12.35
C ILE A 75 10.96 -19.06 11.45
N PRO A 76 10.64 -19.34 10.17
CA PRO A 76 11.58 -19.91 9.23
C PRO A 76 12.84 -19.07 9.10
N VAL A 77 14.00 -19.73 9.06
CA VAL A 77 15.30 -19.09 8.83
C VAL A 77 15.79 -19.47 7.44
N LYS A 78 16.12 -18.45 6.66
CA LYS A 78 16.70 -18.61 5.33
C LYS A 78 18.20 -18.38 5.37
N ASP A 79 18.93 -19.20 4.66
CA ASP A 79 20.39 -19.12 4.51
C ASP A 79 20.75 -18.76 3.07
N GLU A 80 20.55 -17.50 2.73
CA GLU A 80 20.82 -16.92 1.41
C GLU A 80 21.45 -15.51 1.56
N PRO A 81 22.12 -14.95 0.53
CA PRO A 81 22.55 -13.55 0.58
C PRO A 81 21.41 -12.61 0.84
N VAL A 82 21.59 -11.60 1.70
CA VAL A 82 20.55 -10.63 2.07
C VAL A 82 20.97 -9.23 1.66
N PHE A 83 20.19 -8.61 0.78
CA PHE A 83 20.43 -7.24 0.36
C PHE A 83 19.95 -6.24 1.42
N GLY A 84 20.82 -5.29 1.76
CA GLY A 84 20.55 -4.13 2.60
C GLY A 84 20.30 -2.86 1.77
N THR A 85 20.95 -1.77 2.21
CA THR A 85 20.86 -0.45 1.59
C THR A 85 21.37 -0.48 0.15
N VAL A 86 20.67 0.23 -0.75
CA VAL A 86 21.10 0.45 -2.14
C VAL A 86 21.41 1.92 -2.38
N THR A 87 22.38 2.17 -3.25
CA THR A 87 22.76 3.53 -3.68
C THR A 87 22.82 3.59 -5.20
N PRO A 88 22.25 4.62 -5.88
CA PRO A 88 21.30 5.57 -5.32
C PRO A 88 20.08 4.86 -4.72
N ALA A 89 19.41 5.48 -3.74
CA ALA A 89 18.22 4.91 -3.12
C ALA A 89 17.10 4.67 -4.15
N ILE A 90 16.17 3.78 -3.82
CA ILE A 90 15.00 3.50 -4.67
C ILE A 90 14.26 4.81 -4.96
N ASN A 91 13.98 5.06 -6.26
CA ASN A 91 13.32 6.27 -6.77
C ASN A 91 14.07 7.60 -6.53
N ALA A 92 15.30 7.58 -6.02
CA ALA A 92 16.10 8.79 -5.90
C ALA A 92 16.33 9.45 -7.26
N GLN A 93 16.55 10.76 -7.25
CA GLN A 93 16.99 11.55 -8.41
C GLN A 93 18.41 12.06 -8.15
N THR A 94 19.29 11.92 -9.12
CA THR A 94 20.71 12.29 -8.96
C THR A 94 20.99 13.76 -9.22
N GLY A 95 20.02 14.52 -9.75
CA GLY A 95 20.22 15.91 -10.13
C GLY A 95 21.36 16.04 -11.15
N ASP A 96 22.36 16.85 -10.84
CA ASP A 96 23.49 17.11 -11.72
C ASP A 96 24.54 15.98 -11.74
N GLU A 97 24.46 15.00 -10.79
CA GLU A 97 25.38 13.86 -10.78
C GLU A 97 25.00 12.84 -11.86
N LYS A 98 25.82 12.79 -12.93
CA LYS A 98 25.60 11.89 -14.06
C LYS A 98 26.36 10.57 -13.96
N ARG A 99 27.24 10.43 -12.97
CA ARG A 99 28.03 9.23 -12.72
C ARG A 99 27.96 8.83 -11.24
N PRO A 100 26.73 8.59 -10.71
CA PRO A 100 26.59 8.18 -9.32
C PRO A 100 27.30 6.85 -9.08
N GLU A 101 27.81 6.64 -7.86
CA GLU A 101 28.14 5.29 -7.41
C GLU A 101 26.87 4.47 -7.36
N ILE A 102 26.87 3.29 -7.97
CA ILE A 102 25.77 2.33 -7.93
C ILE A 102 26.22 1.18 -7.05
N SER A 103 25.52 0.94 -5.95
CA SER A 103 25.95 -0.09 -4.99
C SER A 103 24.79 -0.72 -4.22
N ALA A 104 25.04 -1.90 -3.67
CA ALA A 104 24.14 -2.60 -2.76
C ALA A 104 24.95 -3.24 -1.63
N GLU A 105 24.52 -3.05 -0.39
CA GLU A 105 25.01 -3.81 0.75
C GLU A 105 24.47 -5.23 0.70
N VAL A 106 25.29 -6.20 1.07
CA VAL A 106 24.93 -7.62 1.06
C VAL A 106 25.51 -8.30 2.30
N ALA A 107 24.64 -8.77 3.16
CA ALA A 107 24.98 -9.65 4.27
C ALA A 107 24.91 -11.12 3.82
N ASN A 108 25.56 -12.01 4.57
CA ASN A 108 25.57 -13.46 4.33
C ASN A 108 25.95 -13.87 2.90
N ALA A 109 26.81 -13.09 2.25
CA ALA A 109 27.28 -13.40 0.89
C ALA A 109 28.30 -14.54 0.85
N GLY A 110 28.82 -14.98 2.00
CA GLY A 110 29.89 -15.96 2.08
C GLY A 110 31.27 -15.40 1.66
N GLU A 111 32.25 -16.28 1.58
CA GLU A 111 33.59 -15.91 1.10
C GLU A 111 33.63 -15.98 -0.44
N GLU A 112 34.16 -14.92 -1.07
CA GLU A 112 34.34 -14.83 -2.53
C GLU A 112 33.07 -15.20 -3.34
N PRO A 113 31.96 -14.51 -3.14
CA PRO A 113 30.75 -14.80 -3.90
C PRO A 113 30.90 -14.42 -5.38
N THR A 114 30.18 -15.09 -6.25
CA THR A 114 30.01 -14.62 -7.63
C THR A 114 28.97 -13.51 -7.66
N VAL A 115 29.33 -12.39 -8.31
CA VAL A 115 28.45 -11.23 -8.42
C VAL A 115 28.27 -10.85 -9.87
N THR A 116 27.02 -10.67 -10.27
CA THR A 116 26.66 -10.07 -11.55
C THR A 116 25.84 -8.81 -11.30
N MET A 117 26.09 -7.77 -12.09
CA MET A 117 25.29 -6.53 -12.07
C MET A 117 24.94 -6.11 -13.49
N THR A 118 23.68 -5.79 -13.69
CA THR A 118 23.24 -5.13 -14.93
C THR A 118 22.71 -3.74 -14.66
N VAL A 119 22.96 -2.81 -15.56
CA VAL A 119 22.42 -1.45 -15.58
C VAL A 119 21.66 -1.27 -16.88
N ASN A 120 20.36 -1.02 -16.80
CA ASN A 120 19.45 -0.99 -17.96
C ASN A 120 19.57 -2.23 -18.85
N GLY A 121 19.69 -3.41 -18.22
CA GLY A 121 19.82 -4.69 -18.89
C GLY A 121 21.22 -5.00 -19.45
N THR A 122 22.16 -4.06 -19.39
CA THR A 122 23.55 -4.25 -19.85
C THR A 122 24.42 -4.64 -18.67
N GLU A 123 25.16 -5.76 -18.80
CA GLU A 123 26.09 -6.21 -17.75
C GLU A 123 27.24 -5.23 -17.60
N VAL A 124 27.58 -4.92 -16.36
CA VAL A 124 28.68 -4.03 -15.97
C VAL A 124 29.68 -4.73 -15.07
N LYS A 125 30.94 -4.28 -15.11
CA LYS A 125 31.99 -4.84 -14.25
C LYS A 125 31.85 -4.26 -12.83
N ALA A 126 31.05 -4.92 -11.99
CA ALA A 126 30.94 -4.62 -10.58
C ALA A 126 32.09 -5.24 -9.75
N THR A 127 32.35 -4.66 -8.59
CA THR A 127 33.29 -5.21 -7.59
C THR A 127 32.53 -5.57 -6.33
N TYR A 128 32.99 -6.63 -5.64
CA TYR A 128 32.50 -6.99 -4.31
C TYR A 128 33.62 -6.84 -3.29
N ALA A 129 33.40 -6.05 -2.29
CA ALA A 129 34.34 -5.88 -1.16
C ALA A 129 33.59 -5.48 0.11
N ASN A 130 34.00 -6.03 1.25
CA ASN A 130 33.48 -5.67 2.57
C ASN A 130 31.93 -5.69 2.66
N GLY A 131 31.28 -6.72 2.10
CA GLY A 131 29.83 -6.83 2.14
C GLY A 131 29.08 -5.87 1.21
N LYS A 132 29.76 -5.28 0.23
CA LYS A 132 29.18 -4.30 -0.69
C LYS A 132 29.53 -4.66 -2.13
N VAL A 133 28.52 -4.71 -2.98
CA VAL A 133 28.65 -4.73 -4.45
C VAL A 133 28.66 -3.30 -4.94
N SER A 134 29.58 -2.90 -5.78
CA SER A 134 29.67 -1.53 -6.27
C SER A 134 30.13 -1.44 -7.74
N TYR A 135 29.63 -0.41 -8.40
CA TYR A 135 29.99 -0.01 -9.78
C TYR A 135 30.01 1.52 -9.87
N LYS A 136 31.01 2.08 -10.53
CA LYS A 136 31.07 3.50 -10.86
C LYS A 136 31.09 3.65 -12.38
N PRO A 137 30.11 4.34 -13.00
CA PRO A 137 30.12 4.60 -14.44
C PRO A 137 31.35 5.37 -14.88
N ALA A 138 32.01 4.92 -15.97
CA ALA A 138 33.19 5.59 -16.52
C ALA A 138 32.83 6.84 -17.33
N ALA A 139 31.61 6.93 -17.86
CA ALA A 139 31.09 8.06 -18.63
C ALA A 139 29.75 8.52 -18.04
N ASP A 140 29.33 9.72 -18.41
CA ASP A 140 28.04 10.26 -18.03
C ASP A 140 26.91 9.36 -18.55
N MET A 141 26.00 9.03 -17.66
CA MET A 141 24.78 8.32 -18.00
C MET A 141 23.73 9.29 -18.57
N ALA A 142 22.93 8.80 -19.49
CA ALA A 142 21.83 9.57 -20.04
C ALA A 142 20.76 9.85 -18.97
N ASP A 143 20.13 11.01 -19.07
CA ASP A 143 19.00 11.37 -18.21
C ASP A 143 17.84 10.39 -18.37
N GLY A 144 17.19 10.09 -17.26
CA GLY A 144 16.05 9.22 -17.22
C GLY A 144 16.19 8.08 -16.22
N ARG A 145 15.19 7.19 -16.25
CA ARG A 145 15.13 6.05 -15.34
C ARG A 145 16.25 5.07 -15.61
N THR A 146 16.96 4.73 -14.58
CA THR A 146 17.98 3.67 -14.56
C THR A 146 17.49 2.51 -13.71
N THR A 147 17.50 1.32 -14.26
CA THR A 147 17.17 0.08 -13.54
C THR A 147 18.45 -0.73 -13.33
N VAL A 148 18.69 -1.14 -12.11
CA VAL A 148 19.84 -1.95 -11.70
C VAL A 148 19.34 -3.30 -11.21
N THR A 149 19.99 -4.37 -11.66
CA THR A 149 19.77 -5.71 -11.10
C THR A 149 21.11 -6.28 -10.66
N VAL A 150 21.19 -6.73 -9.42
CA VAL A 150 22.37 -7.39 -8.83
C VAL A 150 21.97 -8.78 -8.40
N THR A 151 22.75 -9.77 -8.82
CA THR A 151 22.66 -11.14 -8.31
C THR A 151 23.95 -11.51 -7.60
N VAL A 152 23.80 -12.04 -6.39
CA VAL A 152 24.93 -12.55 -5.59
C VAL A 152 24.70 -14.03 -5.37
N THR A 153 25.70 -14.84 -5.75
CA THR A 153 25.68 -16.30 -5.62
C THR A 153 26.84 -16.76 -4.76
N ARG A 154 26.56 -17.47 -3.70
CA ARG A 154 27.55 -18.10 -2.80
C ARG A 154 28.17 -19.32 -3.46
N LYS A 155 29.33 -19.78 -2.94
CA LYS A 155 30.00 -21.01 -3.41
C LYS A 155 29.16 -22.28 -3.24
N ASP A 156 28.22 -22.29 -2.28
CA ASP A 156 27.29 -23.40 -2.07
C ASP A 156 26.08 -23.41 -3.04
N GLY A 157 25.99 -22.41 -3.93
CA GLY A 157 24.93 -22.27 -4.92
C GLY A 157 23.76 -21.42 -4.44
N ASN A 158 23.65 -21.07 -3.15
CA ASN A 158 22.59 -20.20 -2.67
C ASN A 158 22.76 -18.79 -3.24
N SER A 159 21.68 -18.21 -3.77
CA SER A 159 21.73 -16.94 -4.47
C SER A 159 20.52 -16.07 -4.15
N SER A 160 20.72 -14.77 -4.24
CA SER A 160 19.66 -13.77 -4.16
C SER A 160 19.84 -12.72 -5.23
N THR A 161 18.73 -12.11 -5.65
CA THR A 161 18.71 -11.05 -6.65
C THR A 161 17.94 -9.84 -6.11
N LYS A 162 18.51 -8.66 -6.32
CA LYS A 162 17.87 -7.38 -5.99
C LYS A 162 17.77 -6.53 -7.25
N THR A 163 16.58 -6.03 -7.53
CA THR A 163 16.35 -5.03 -8.59
C THR A 163 15.80 -3.75 -7.97
N TRP A 164 16.36 -2.62 -8.39
CA TRP A 164 15.82 -1.30 -8.02
C TRP A 164 16.01 -0.31 -9.16
N SER A 165 15.39 0.86 -9.03
CA SER A 165 15.51 1.92 -10.02
C SER A 165 15.67 3.29 -9.35
N PHE A 166 16.38 4.17 -10.05
CA PHE A 166 16.53 5.58 -9.70
C PHE A 166 16.54 6.42 -11.01
N THR A 167 16.59 7.72 -10.90
CA THR A 167 16.60 8.62 -12.08
C THR A 167 17.92 9.37 -12.15
N ILE A 168 18.60 9.29 -13.29
CA ILE A 168 19.71 10.19 -13.64
C ILE A 168 19.10 11.53 -14.03
N GLY A 169 19.61 12.60 -13.46
CA GLY A 169 19.06 13.93 -13.67
C GLY A 169 17.88 14.22 -12.74
N THR A 170 17.09 15.21 -13.13
CA THR A 170 15.86 15.59 -12.46
C THR A 170 14.68 15.23 -13.36
N ALA A 171 13.81 14.34 -12.91
CA ALA A 171 12.62 13.97 -13.65
C ALA A 171 11.59 15.12 -13.63
N GLN A 172 10.98 15.40 -14.78
CA GLN A 172 9.88 16.35 -14.87
C GLN A 172 8.67 15.90 -14.02
N TYR A 173 8.43 14.59 -13.95
CA TYR A 173 7.38 13.98 -13.14
C TYR A 173 7.98 12.91 -12.24
N GLN A 174 7.54 12.87 -10.98
CA GLN A 174 7.84 11.77 -10.08
C GLN A 174 6.77 10.69 -10.21
N ARG A 175 7.18 9.42 -10.07
CA ARG A 175 6.27 8.29 -9.99
C ARG A 175 6.11 7.87 -8.55
N TYR A 176 4.87 7.68 -8.17
CA TYR A 176 4.49 7.16 -6.87
C TYR A 176 3.75 5.84 -7.06
N PHE A 177 3.94 4.89 -6.16
CA PHE A 177 3.30 3.59 -6.19
C PHE A 177 2.40 3.45 -4.97
N GLY A 178 1.23 2.91 -5.16
CA GLY A 178 0.27 2.73 -4.06
C GLY A 178 -0.98 2.01 -4.51
N GLN A 179 -1.94 1.93 -3.61
CA GLN A 179 -3.24 1.33 -3.85
C GLN A 179 -4.32 2.41 -3.78
N LEU A 180 -5.30 2.35 -4.67
CA LEU A 180 -6.38 3.33 -4.76
C LEU A 180 -7.76 2.76 -4.41
N HIS A 181 -7.84 1.51 -3.93
CA HIS A 181 -9.10 0.88 -3.61
C HIS A 181 -8.95 -0.02 -2.38
N GLY A 182 -9.55 0.35 -1.27
CA GLY A 182 -9.53 -0.41 -0.02
C GLY A 182 -10.72 -0.09 0.86
N HIS A 183 -11.22 -1.11 1.58
CA HIS A 183 -12.38 -1.01 2.45
C HIS A 183 -11.99 -1.29 3.91
N THR A 184 -12.70 -0.67 4.82
CA THR A 184 -12.59 -0.84 6.26
C THR A 184 -13.95 -1.19 6.88
N GLN A 185 -14.04 -1.23 8.20
CA GLN A 185 -15.33 -1.38 8.91
C GLN A 185 -16.32 -0.21 8.69
N TYR A 186 -15.88 0.87 8.04
CA TYR A 186 -16.82 1.91 7.58
C TYR A 186 -17.74 1.42 6.47
N SER A 187 -17.43 0.28 5.84
CA SER A 187 -18.35 -0.44 4.94
C SER A 187 -18.33 -1.94 5.21
N ASP A 188 -17.79 -2.74 4.33
CA ASP A 188 -17.76 -4.19 4.39
C ASP A 188 -16.35 -4.79 4.55
N GLY A 189 -15.35 -3.97 4.77
CA GLY A 189 -14.00 -4.40 5.08
C GLY A 189 -13.85 -4.98 6.49
N ALA A 190 -12.83 -5.77 6.71
CA ALA A 190 -12.65 -6.61 7.91
C ALA A 190 -11.88 -5.92 9.04
N GLY A 191 -11.43 -4.74 8.99
CA GLY A 191 -10.65 -4.09 10.04
C GLY A 191 -11.07 -2.65 10.28
N SER A 192 -10.78 -2.10 11.47
CA SER A 192 -11.02 -0.69 11.71
C SER A 192 -10.09 0.17 10.83
N LEU A 193 -10.51 1.40 10.55
CA LEU A 193 -9.66 2.36 9.85
C LEU A 193 -8.32 2.57 10.60
N THR A 194 -8.36 2.59 11.93
CA THR A 194 -7.15 2.74 12.76
C THR A 194 -6.20 1.56 12.59
N ASP A 195 -6.71 0.33 12.56
CA ASP A 195 -5.89 -0.86 12.35
C ASP A 195 -5.28 -0.85 10.95
N ALA A 196 -6.08 -0.47 9.94
CA ALA A 196 -5.59 -0.35 8.57
C ALA A 196 -4.49 0.74 8.44
N LEU A 197 -4.66 1.89 9.09
CA LEU A 197 -3.64 2.95 9.14
C LEU A 197 -2.37 2.50 9.86
N ASN A 198 -2.48 1.75 10.95
CA ASN A 198 -1.34 1.16 11.64
C ASN A 198 -0.63 0.12 10.75
N TYR A 199 -1.38 -0.68 10.02
CA TYR A 199 -0.83 -1.65 9.09
C TYR A 199 -0.02 -0.96 7.97
N ILE A 200 -0.58 0.04 7.29
CA ILE A 200 0.16 0.72 6.21
C ILE A 200 1.41 1.43 6.73
N LYS A 201 1.39 1.96 7.96
CA LYS A 201 2.58 2.52 8.61
C LYS A 201 3.68 1.48 8.83
N SER A 202 3.32 0.22 8.99
CA SER A 202 4.25 -0.90 9.18
C SER A 202 4.85 -1.43 7.88
N ILE A 203 4.34 -1.01 6.71
CA ILE A 203 4.84 -1.45 5.40
C ILE A 203 6.30 -0.98 5.24
N PRO A 204 7.25 -1.89 4.98
CA PRO A 204 8.64 -1.51 4.82
C PRO A 204 8.83 -0.58 3.62
N GLU A 205 9.69 0.42 3.72
CA GLU A 205 10.04 1.32 2.62
C GLU A 205 10.51 0.55 1.36
N SER A 206 11.17 -0.60 1.58
CA SER A 206 11.61 -1.51 0.51
C SER A 206 10.47 -2.06 -0.35
N SER A 207 9.23 -2.03 0.12
CA SER A 207 8.03 -2.41 -0.64
C SER A 207 7.63 -1.36 -1.66
N ASN A 208 8.21 -0.16 -1.58
CA ASN A 208 7.95 0.96 -2.50
C ASN A 208 6.47 1.35 -2.57
N VAL A 209 5.71 1.17 -1.50
CA VAL A 209 4.33 1.65 -1.38
C VAL A 209 4.39 3.03 -0.71
N GLN A 210 3.88 4.05 -1.40
CA GLN A 210 4.00 5.45 -0.99
C GLN A 210 2.67 6.07 -0.64
N PHE A 211 1.56 5.48 -1.08
CA PHE A 211 0.21 5.88 -0.69
C PHE A 211 -0.75 4.70 -0.68
N VAL A 212 -1.79 4.80 0.15
CA VAL A 212 -2.92 3.86 0.17
C VAL A 212 -4.20 4.65 0.33
N ALA A 213 -5.19 4.37 -0.52
CA ALA A 213 -6.50 4.97 -0.42
C ALA A 213 -7.48 4.04 0.31
N PHE A 214 -8.33 4.65 1.12
CA PHE A 214 -9.50 4.03 1.73
C PHE A 214 -10.74 4.59 1.03
N THR A 215 -11.58 3.70 0.49
CA THR A 215 -12.69 4.05 -0.38
C THR A 215 -13.92 3.23 -0.03
N ASP A 216 -14.30 3.27 1.23
CA ASP A 216 -15.45 2.56 1.76
C ASP A 216 -16.74 2.91 0.97
N HIS A 217 -17.64 1.96 0.81
CA HIS A 217 -18.91 2.15 0.12
C HIS A 217 -19.71 3.31 0.71
N SER A 218 -20.02 4.29 -0.10
CA SER A 218 -20.61 5.56 0.35
C SER A 218 -21.98 5.42 1.03
N ASN A 219 -22.74 4.38 0.69
CA ASN A 219 -24.07 4.15 1.28
C ASN A 219 -24.03 3.74 2.76
N TYR A 220 -22.87 3.44 3.31
CA TYR A 220 -22.71 3.17 4.74
C TYR A 220 -22.50 4.45 5.53
N PHE A 221 -21.89 5.49 4.94
CA PHE A 221 -21.82 6.81 5.55
C PHE A 221 -23.16 7.54 5.57
N ASP A 222 -24.06 7.15 4.68
CA ASP A 222 -25.32 7.85 4.42
C ASP A 222 -26.51 7.17 5.12
N SER A 223 -27.40 7.93 5.70
CA SER A 223 -28.60 7.41 6.35
C SER A 223 -29.65 6.96 5.34
N LYS A 224 -30.08 5.71 5.42
CA LYS A 224 -31.18 5.18 4.58
C LYS A 224 -32.48 5.93 4.74
N ASN A 225 -32.77 6.43 5.96
CA ASN A 225 -34.02 7.17 6.27
C ASN A 225 -33.88 8.68 6.01
N ASN A 226 -32.68 9.15 5.85
CA ASN A 226 -32.36 10.55 5.63
C ASN A 226 -31.12 10.64 4.71
N PRO A 227 -31.27 10.25 3.44
CA PRO A 227 -30.15 10.18 2.51
C PRO A 227 -29.57 11.58 2.25
N ASN A 228 -28.27 11.61 1.95
CA ASN A 228 -27.60 12.82 1.56
C ASN A 228 -28.17 13.37 0.25
N ASP A 229 -28.39 14.65 0.21
CA ASP A 229 -28.65 15.35 -1.04
C ASP A 229 -27.41 15.24 -1.96
N LYS A 230 -27.62 15.26 -3.27
CA LYS A 230 -26.49 15.24 -4.21
C LYS A 230 -25.52 16.42 -4.03
N GLN A 231 -25.99 17.54 -3.50
CA GLN A 231 -25.15 18.68 -3.16
C GLN A 231 -24.21 18.41 -1.97
N ALA A 232 -24.49 17.38 -1.14
CA ALA A 232 -23.62 16.99 -0.04
C ALA A 232 -22.21 16.56 -0.47
N LEU A 233 -21.96 16.33 -1.76
CA LEU A 233 -20.62 16.04 -2.26
C LEU A 233 -19.63 17.19 -2.03
N TYR A 234 -20.10 18.43 -2.10
CA TYR A 234 -19.27 19.63 -1.95
C TYR A 234 -19.59 20.47 -0.71
N ASP A 235 -20.73 20.22 -0.07
CA ASP A 235 -21.16 20.90 1.14
C ASP A 235 -21.30 19.92 2.31
N THR A 236 -20.34 19.93 3.22
CA THR A 236 -20.34 19.04 4.39
C THR A 236 -21.46 19.33 5.37
N THR A 237 -22.10 20.51 5.31
CA THR A 237 -23.25 20.83 6.18
C THR A 237 -24.50 20.02 5.80
N LEU A 238 -24.53 19.49 4.59
CA LEU A 238 -25.61 18.65 4.07
C LEU A 238 -25.35 17.15 4.29
N VAL A 239 -24.15 16.75 4.73
CA VAL A 239 -23.83 15.36 5.03
C VAL A 239 -24.66 14.85 6.19
N LYS A 240 -25.32 13.72 5.99
CA LYS A 240 -26.22 13.08 6.95
C LYS A 240 -25.70 11.68 7.26
N ASP A 241 -24.72 11.59 8.13
CA ASP A 241 -24.11 10.31 8.54
C ASP A 241 -25.17 9.34 9.08
N SER A 242 -24.97 8.04 8.83
CA SER A 242 -25.91 7.01 9.30
C SER A 242 -25.89 6.87 10.82
N ASP A 243 -24.72 6.99 11.43
CA ASP A 243 -24.49 7.05 12.88
C ASP A 243 -23.06 7.55 13.18
N SER A 244 -22.70 7.60 14.46
CA SER A 244 -21.36 8.05 14.87
C SER A 244 -20.23 7.10 14.45
N SER A 245 -20.53 5.81 14.26
CA SER A 245 -19.53 4.80 13.84
C SER A 245 -19.25 4.87 12.33
N HIS A 246 -20.14 5.50 11.57
CA HIS A 246 -20.05 5.69 10.12
C HIS A 246 -19.98 7.17 9.72
N SER A 247 -19.44 8.03 10.58
CA SER A 247 -19.33 9.47 10.34
C SER A 247 -18.25 9.77 9.29
N TRP A 248 -18.68 10.38 8.18
CA TRP A 248 -17.77 10.88 7.14
C TRP A 248 -16.74 11.88 7.69
N LYS A 249 -17.18 12.75 8.58
CA LYS A 249 -16.27 13.70 9.23
C LYS A 249 -15.20 12.98 10.03
N THR A 250 -15.57 12.05 10.90
CA THR A 250 -14.63 11.29 11.73
C THR A 250 -13.65 10.49 10.87
N TYR A 251 -14.13 9.86 9.79
CA TYR A 251 -13.32 9.14 8.82
C TYR A 251 -12.24 10.05 8.21
N LYS A 252 -12.64 11.22 7.69
CA LYS A 252 -11.71 12.18 7.07
C LYS A 252 -10.72 12.76 8.08
N ASP A 253 -11.18 13.11 9.28
CA ASP A 253 -10.34 13.65 10.35
C ASP A 253 -9.28 12.62 10.80
N THR A 254 -9.64 11.35 10.92
CA THR A 254 -8.72 10.26 11.28
C THR A 254 -7.60 10.10 10.25
N ILE A 255 -7.93 10.13 8.95
CA ILE A 255 -6.95 10.07 7.86
C ILE A 255 -6.06 11.32 7.87
N ALA A 256 -6.64 12.50 8.06
CA ALA A 256 -5.89 13.74 8.09
C ALA A 256 -4.90 13.79 9.28
N GLU A 257 -5.31 13.32 10.45
CA GLU A 257 -4.43 13.26 11.63
C GLU A 257 -3.30 12.22 11.43
N PHE A 258 -3.59 11.08 10.79
CA PHE A 258 -2.56 10.12 10.40
C PHE A 258 -1.50 10.79 9.51
N ASN A 259 -1.91 11.44 8.44
CA ASN A 259 -1.00 12.09 7.50
C ASN A 259 -0.15 13.19 8.15
N LYS A 260 -0.73 13.95 9.09
CA LYS A 260 -0.01 14.98 9.84
C LYS A 260 1.14 14.40 10.68
N ASN A 261 0.98 13.18 11.19
CA ASN A 261 1.92 12.51 12.09
C ASN A 261 2.83 11.49 11.39
N ASN A 262 2.70 11.31 10.07
CA ASN A 262 3.46 10.33 9.30
C ASN A 262 3.94 10.94 7.98
N SER A 263 5.22 10.75 7.65
CA SER A 263 5.85 11.28 6.44
C SER A 263 6.25 10.19 5.43
N GLY A 264 6.20 8.92 5.82
CA GLY A 264 6.69 7.81 4.98
C GLY A 264 5.67 7.30 3.98
N ILE A 265 4.39 7.29 4.33
CA ILE A 265 3.29 6.84 3.48
C ILE A 265 2.11 7.78 3.64
N VAL A 266 1.39 8.01 2.54
CA VAL A 266 0.22 8.90 2.52
C VAL A 266 -1.06 8.07 2.50
N ALA A 267 -1.95 8.31 3.45
CA ALA A 267 -3.30 7.78 3.42
C ALA A 267 -4.23 8.75 2.67
N ILE A 268 -5.00 8.23 1.71
CA ILE A 268 -5.94 9.01 0.91
C ILE A 268 -7.36 8.61 1.30
N GLY A 269 -8.17 9.57 1.71
CA GLY A 269 -9.59 9.36 1.99
C GLY A 269 -10.44 9.62 0.76
N GLY A 270 -11.25 8.65 0.41
CA GLY A 270 -12.24 8.72 -0.65
C GLY A 270 -13.47 7.88 -0.29
N PHE A 271 -14.34 7.66 -1.24
CA PHE A 271 -15.46 6.74 -1.10
C PHE A 271 -15.73 6.03 -2.43
N GLU A 272 -16.39 4.89 -2.35
CA GLU A 272 -16.88 4.19 -3.51
C GLU A 272 -18.38 4.45 -3.70
N MET A 273 -18.73 5.17 -4.78
CA MET A 273 -20.12 5.26 -5.24
C MET A 273 -20.50 3.96 -5.92
N THR A 274 -21.39 3.22 -5.29
CA THR A 274 -21.71 1.84 -5.65
C THR A 274 -23.16 1.71 -6.10
N TRP A 275 -23.39 1.28 -7.33
CA TRP A 275 -24.71 0.92 -7.83
C TRP A 275 -24.92 -0.60 -7.78
N SER A 276 -25.59 -1.10 -6.76
CA SER A 276 -25.91 -2.54 -6.67
C SER A 276 -26.77 -2.99 -7.85
N GLY A 277 -26.23 -3.88 -8.71
CA GLY A 277 -26.86 -4.31 -9.96
C GLY A 277 -27.10 -3.15 -10.94
N GLY A 278 -26.20 -2.19 -10.95
CA GLY A 278 -26.23 -0.99 -11.79
C GLY A 278 -25.04 -0.89 -12.73
N PRO A 279 -24.72 0.32 -13.19
CA PRO A 279 -23.72 0.53 -14.23
C PRO A 279 -22.28 0.22 -13.81
N GLY A 280 -21.98 0.24 -12.50
CA GLY A 280 -20.61 0.00 -12.02
C GLY A 280 -20.39 0.60 -10.64
N HIS A 281 -19.10 0.68 -10.26
CA HIS A 281 -18.66 1.30 -9.02
C HIS A 281 -17.57 2.34 -9.34
N ILE A 282 -17.62 3.50 -8.68
CA ILE A 282 -16.69 4.60 -8.92
C ILE A 282 -16.06 5.04 -7.60
N ASN A 283 -14.75 4.93 -7.48
CA ASN A 283 -14.03 5.62 -6.42
C ASN A 283 -13.94 7.11 -6.74
N THR A 284 -14.15 7.91 -5.72
CA THR A 284 -13.98 9.37 -5.82
C THR A 284 -13.17 9.88 -4.63
N PHE A 285 -12.16 10.67 -4.94
CA PHE A 285 -11.19 11.20 -3.99
C PHE A 285 -11.25 12.71 -3.92
N ASN A 286 -10.75 13.26 -2.82
CA ASN A 286 -10.58 14.70 -2.62
C ASN A 286 -11.89 15.50 -2.66
N THR A 287 -12.98 14.90 -2.18
CA THR A 287 -14.24 15.61 -1.96
C THR A 287 -14.40 16.01 -0.48
N PRO A 288 -14.97 17.18 -0.18
CA PRO A 288 -15.28 17.55 1.20
C PRO A 288 -16.36 16.65 1.81
N GLY A 289 -17.40 16.33 1.06
CA GLY A 289 -18.54 15.53 1.49
C GLY A 289 -18.65 14.20 0.76
N VAL A 290 -19.79 13.55 0.93
CA VAL A 290 -20.12 12.22 0.39
C VAL A 290 -21.57 12.17 -0.06
N VAL A 291 -21.82 11.42 -1.14
CA VAL A 291 -23.17 11.07 -1.60
C VAL A 291 -23.21 9.58 -1.91
N SER A 292 -24.43 8.99 -1.97
CA SER A 292 -24.56 7.56 -2.20
C SER A 292 -25.82 7.19 -2.99
N ARG A 293 -25.92 5.89 -3.33
CA ARG A 293 -27.13 5.27 -3.89
C ARG A 293 -28.35 5.32 -2.95
N ASN A 294 -28.21 5.74 -1.69
CA ASN A 294 -29.38 5.97 -0.83
C ASN A 294 -30.18 7.20 -1.29
N ASN A 295 -29.57 8.11 -2.05
CA ASN A 295 -30.28 9.16 -2.77
C ASN A 295 -31.01 8.56 -3.99
N THR A 296 -32.30 8.77 -4.09
CA THR A 296 -33.18 8.15 -5.11
C THR A 296 -32.80 8.56 -6.54
N GLU A 297 -32.41 9.82 -6.75
CA GLU A 297 -31.98 10.31 -8.07
C GLU A 297 -30.68 9.63 -8.50
N LEU A 298 -29.69 9.56 -7.60
CA LEU A 298 -28.41 8.91 -7.86
C LEU A 298 -28.54 7.39 -8.02
N ASN A 299 -29.57 6.76 -7.45
CA ASN A 299 -29.79 5.32 -7.59
C ASN A 299 -30.67 4.95 -8.79
N ASN A 300 -31.11 5.90 -9.59
CA ASN A 300 -31.96 5.62 -10.75
C ASN A 300 -31.16 4.94 -11.87
N LYS A 301 -31.46 3.67 -12.10
CA LYS A 301 -30.78 2.83 -13.11
C LYS A 301 -31.43 2.87 -14.48
N THR A 302 -32.60 3.51 -14.62
CA THR A 302 -33.28 3.63 -15.88
C THR A 302 -32.45 4.48 -16.83
N GLU A 303 -32.03 3.91 -17.94
CA GLU A 303 -31.21 4.60 -18.95
C GLU A 303 -29.98 5.29 -18.32
N ASP A 304 -29.39 4.68 -17.28
CA ASP A 304 -28.23 5.18 -16.53
C ASP A 304 -28.43 6.56 -15.89
N ALA A 305 -29.65 6.95 -15.59
CA ALA A 305 -29.98 8.29 -15.10
C ALA A 305 -29.18 8.65 -13.83
N GLY A 306 -28.99 7.70 -12.91
CA GLY A 306 -28.22 7.92 -11.69
C GLY A 306 -26.72 8.13 -11.95
N MET A 307 -26.14 7.38 -12.90
CA MET A 307 -24.74 7.56 -13.31
C MET A 307 -24.55 8.93 -14.00
N LYS A 308 -25.46 9.28 -14.91
CA LYS A 308 -25.46 10.62 -15.54
C LYS A 308 -25.59 11.75 -14.53
N ALA A 309 -26.46 11.58 -13.52
CA ALA A 309 -26.59 12.55 -12.42
C ALA A 309 -25.31 12.66 -11.61
N TYR A 310 -24.62 11.54 -11.35
CA TYR A 310 -23.33 11.52 -10.66
C TYR A 310 -22.25 12.21 -11.51
N TYR A 311 -22.18 11.93 -12.80
CA TYR A 311 -21.27 12.65 -13.71
C TYR A 311 -21.53 14.16 -13.73
N ALA A 312 -22.80 14.57 -13.71
CA ALA A 312 -23.16 15.98 -13.62
C ALA A 312 -22.68 16.64 -12.32
N LEU A 313 -22.65 15.90 -11.19
CA LEU A 313 -22.03 16.39 -9.95
C LEU A 313 -20.52 16.56 -10.12
N LEU A 314 -19.83 15.56 -10.65
CA LEU A 314 -18.38 15.63 -10.86
C LEU A 314 -17.98 16.75 -11.83
N SER A 315 -18.84 17.12 -12.77
CA SER A 315 -18.59 18.19 -13.76
C SER A 315 -18.74 19.60 -13.20
N GLN A 316 -19.30 19.75 -12.00
CA GLN A 316 -19.44 21.08 -11.38
C GLN A 316 -18.08 21.70 -11.10
N GLN A 317 -18.03 23.04 -11.00
CA GLN A 317 -16.78 23.76 -10.75
C GLN A 317 -16.12 23.33 -9.44
N GLU A 318 -16.92 23.06 -8.42
CA GLU A 318 -16.49 22.55 -7.11
C GLU A 318 -15.75 21.20 -7.23
N GLY A 319 -16.04 20.41 -8.27
CA GLY A 319 -15.39 19.15 -8.57
C GLY A 319 -14.05 19.27 -9.29
N ALA A 320 -13.54 20.47 -9.55
CA ALA A 320 -12.34 20.71 -10.36
C ALA A 320 -11.08 19.98 -9.85
N ASN A 321 -11.00 19.70 -8.54
CA ASN A 321 -9.88 19.00 -7.91
C ASN A 321 -10.24 17.58 -7.47
N THR A 322 -11.40 17.05 -7.85
CA THR A 322 -11.74 15.66 -7.57
C THR A 322 -11.01 14.74 -8.54
N MET A 323 -10.75 13.53 -8.09
CA MET A 323 -10.23 12.45 -8.93
C MET A 323 -11.16 11.25 -8.78
N SER A 324 -11.43 10.57 -9.87
CA SER A 324 -12.28 9.39 -9.83
C SER A 324 -11.70 8.24 -10.66
N GLN A 325 -12.12 7.03 -10.30
CA GLN A 325 -11.67 5.78 -10.87
C GLN A 325 -12.87 4.89 -11.20
N PHE A 326 -12.90 4.34 -12.40
CA PHE A 326 -13.77 3.22 -12.73
C PHE A 326 -13.24 1.96 -12.03
N ASN A 327 -14.00 1.40 -11.09
CA ASN A 327 -13.60 0.24 -10.33
C ASN A 327 -13.97 -1.06 -11.03
N HIS A 328 -13.05 -2.04 -11.00
CA HIS A 328 -13.24 -3.43 -11.43
C HIS A 328 -14.33 -3.61 -12.50
N PRO A 329 -14.26 -2.88 -13.62
CA PRO A 329 -15.32 -2.95 -14.65
C PRO A 329 -15.43 -4.37 -15.21
N GLY A 330 -16.67 -4.80 -15.46
CA GLY A 330 -16.92 -6.14 -16.00
C GLY A 330 -18.33 -6.65 -15.73
N LYS A 331 -18.57 -7.91 -16.06
CA LYS A 331 -19.90 -8.53 -16.01
C LYS A 331 -20.50 -8.61 -14.61
N THR A 332 -19.66 -8.68 -13.57
CA THR A 332 -20.12 -8.86 -12.19
C THR A 332 -20.68 -7.58 -11.60
N PHE A 333 -19.97 -6.46 -11.78
CA PHE A 333 -20.28 -5.19 -11.13
C PHE A 333 -20.77 -4.10 -12.08
N GLY A 334 -20.72 -4.35 -13.39
CA GLY A 334 -21.03 -3.40 -14.43
C GLY A 334 -19.79 -2.84 -15.12
N ASN A 335 -19.96 -2.30 -16.29
CA ASN A 335 -18.90 -1.72 -17.10
C ASN A 335 -19.29 -0.33 -17.65
N PHE A 336 -20.10 0.39 -16.87
CA PHE A 336 -20.50 1.76 -17.14
C PHE A 336 -21.20 1.93 -18.49
N SER A 337 -22.04 0.94 -18.85
CA SER A 337 -22.72 0.87 -20.17
C SER A 337 -21.73 0.97 -21.33
N ASP A 338 -20.70 0.13 -21.28
CA ASP A 338 -19.55 0.14 -22.19
C ASP A 338 -18.77 1.47 -22.19
N PHE A 339 -18.61 2.07 -20.99
CA PHE A 339 -17.96 3.38 -20.79
C PHE A 339 -18.62 4.51 -21.60
N ALA A 340 -19.94 4.45 -21.75
CA ALA A 340 -20.72 5.47 -22.42
C ALA A 340 -20.66 6.83 -21.72
N TYR A 341 -21.16 7.86 -22.42
CA TYR A 341 -21.31 9.22 -21.88
C TYR A 341 -20.00 9.94 -21.59
N TRP A 342 -18.97 9.65 -22.36
CA TRP A 342 -17.73 10.46 -22.32
C TRP A 342 -18.04 11.94 -22.51
N ASP A 343 -17.41 12.77 -21.71
CA ASP A 343 -17.50 14.22 -21.81
C ASP A 343 -16.15 14.82 -21.38
N ALA A 344 -15.66 15.82 -22.10
CA ALA A 344 -14.33 16.40 -21.88
C ALA A 344 -14.13 17.02 -20.49
N VAL A 345 -15.20 17.44 -19.80
CA VAL A 345 -15.10 17.94 -18.42
C VAL A 345 -14.99 16.77 -17.45
N ILE A 346 -15.78 15.72 -17.63
CA ILE A 346 -15.76 14.52 -16.78
C ILE A 346 -14.44 13.79 -16.94
N ASP A 347 -13.90 13.68 -18.14
CA ASP A 347 -12.61 13.07 -18.43
C ASP A 347 -11.48 13.69 -17.58
N THR A 348 -11.53 15.00 -17.33
CA THR A 348 -10.59 15.66 -16.42
C THR A 348 -10.77 15.28 -14.92
N ARG A 349 -11.79 14.50 -14.57
CA ARG A 349 -12.09 14.02 -13.21
C ARG A 349 -11.98 12.49 -13.12
N MET A 350 -12.32 11.78 -14.19
CA MET A 350 -12.46 10.34 -14.29
C MET A 350 -11.35 9.78 -15.20
N PHE A 351 -10.13 9.72 -14.72
CA PHE A 351 -8.98 9.36 -15.55
C PHE A 351 -8.25 8.09 -15.11
N LEU A 352 -8.91 7.28 -14.29
CA LEU A 352 -8.37 6.02 -13.82
C LEU A 352 -9.33 4.87 -14.10
N VAL A 353 -8.79 3.72 -14.50
CA VAL A 353 -9.52 2.46 -14.65
C VAL A 353 -8.80 1.39 -13.87
N GLU A 354 -9.50 0.71 -12.97
CA GLU A 354 -8.96 -0.42 -12.24
C GLU A 354 -8.89 -1.64 -13.15
N VAL A 355 -7.69 -2.07 -13.50
CA VAL A 355 -7.45 -3.18 -14.43
C VAL A 355 -7.20 -4.51 -13.77
N GLY A 356 -7.14 -4.54 -12.46
CA GLY A 356 -6.99 -5.76 -11.66
C GLY A 356 -7.49 -5.55 -10.26
N ASN A 357 -8.32 -6.46 -9.78
CA ASN A 357 -8.96 -6.41 -8.46
C ASN A 357 -8.86 -7.78 -7.78
N GLY A 358 -9.18 -7.84 -6.49
CA GLY A 358 -9.21 -9.06 -5.69
C GLY A 358 -8.00 -9.23 -4.78
N GLU A 359 -8.02 -10.27 -3.95
CA GLU A 359 -7.00 -10.54 -2.94
C GLU A 359 -5.85 -11.42 -3.45
N GLY A 360 -5.95 -11.96 -4.66
CA GLY A 360 -4.94 -12.83 -5.27
C GLY A 360 -3.77 -12.05 -5.86
N GLN A 361 -2.62 -12.71 -5.95
CA GLN A 361 -1.50 -12.21 -6.73
C GLN A 361 -1.85 -12.22 -8.22
N ILE A 362 -1.22 -11.33 -9.01
CA ILE A 362 -1.42 -11.26 -10.45
C ILE A 362 -1.26 -12.65 -11.10
N GLY A 363 -2.31 -13.09 -11.82
CA GLY A 363 -2.37 -14.38 -12.48
C GLY A 363 -2.65 -15.59 -11.58
N GLN A 364 -2.98 -15.38 -10.30
CA GLN A 364 -3.34 -16.44 -9.36
C GLN A 364 -4.84 -16.39 -9.03
N GLY A 365 -5.35 -17.41 -8.32
CA GLY A 365 -6.73 -17.42 -7.84
C GLY A 365 -7.03 -16.23 -6.94
N GLY A 366 -8.24 -15.66 -7.08
CA GLY A 366 -8.65 -14.44 -6.37
C GLY A 366 -8.24 -13.13 -7.02
N TYR A 367 -7.47 -13.17 -8.11
CA TYR A 367 -7.18 -12.00 -8.94
C TYR A 367 -8.15 -11.94 -10.13
N TYR A 368 -8.75 -10.77 -10.33
CA TYR A 368 -9.74 -10.52 -11.39
C TYR A 368 -9.24 -9.44 -12.35
N PRO A 369 -8.63 -9.82 -13.49
CA PRO A 369 -8.16 -8.86 -14.48
C PRO A 369 -9.31 -8.23 -15.28
N SER A 370 -9.16 -6.96 -15.64
CA SER A 370 -10.10 -6.18 -16.46
C SER A 370 -9.39 -5.46 -17.61
N TYR A 371 -8.35 -6.05 -18.19
CA TYR A 371 -7.52 -5.38 -19.20
C TYR A 371 -8.28 -5.03 -20.48
N GLU A 372 -9.22 -5.88 -20.90
CA GLU A 372 -10.08 -5.61 -22.06
C GLU A 372 -11.01 -4.41 -21.81
N GLN A 373 -11.41 -4.17 -20.58
CA GLN A 373 -12.25 -3.03 -20.24
C GLN A 373 -11.47 -1.71 -20.30
N TYR A 374 -10.15 -1.74 -20.02
CA TYR A 374 -9.29 -0.58 -20.22
C TYR A 374 -9.20 -0.17 -21.70
N ILE A 375 -9.06 -1.16 -22.59
CA ILE A 375 -9.06 -0.92 -24.03
C ILE A 375 -10.39 -0.31 -24.47
N LEU A 376 -11.51 -0.87 -23.98
CA LEU A 376 -12.83 -0.36 -24.29
C LEU A 376 -13.03 1.10 -23.81
N ALA A 377 -12.54 1.44 -22.62
CA ALA A 377 -12.60 2.81 -22.11
C ALA A 377 -11.82 3.78 -23.03
N LEU A 378 -10.62 3.40 -23.47
CA LEU A 378 -9.84 4.19 -24.43
C LEU A 378 -10.55 4.37 -25.78
N ASP A 379 -11.21 3.31 -26.29
CA ASP A 379 -11.98 3.36 -27.54
C ASP A 379 -13.18 4.30 -27.43
N GLN A 380 -13.72 4.52 -26.23
CA GLN A 380 -14.79 5.48 -25.95
C GLN A 380 -14.28 6.90 -25.69
N GLY A 381 -12.96 7.11 -25.63
CA GLY A 381 -12.34 8.44 -25.49
C GLY A 381 -11.82 8.80 -24.09
N TRP A 382 -12.01 7.91 -23.11
CA TRP A 382 -11.52 8.13 -21.74
C TRP A 382 -10.00 8.05 -21.65
#